data_8e66c07cf7c6d5c4b9a7aba68aafdeb5
#
_entry.id   8e66c07cf7c6d5c4b9a7aba68aafdeb5
#
_cell.length_a   1.000
_cell.length_b   1.000
_cell.length_c   1.000
_cell.angle_alpha   90.00
_cell.angle_beta   90.00
_cell.angle_gamma   90.00
#
_symmetry.space_group_name_H-M   'P 1'
#
loop_
_entity.id
_entity.type
_entity.pdbx_description
1 polymer ?
#
loop_
_entity_poly.entity_id
_entity_poly.type
_entity_poly.pdbx_seq_one_letter_code
_entity_poly.pdbx_strand_id
1 'polypeptide(L)'
;METLALPPRPVPSLPRLSLPSGYSQPSRVRTLRCSALVGAVDHSAKFTEASKHGNLIPLYRSIFSDHLTPVLAYRCLVKEDERDAPSFLFESVEPGLQLSSVGRYSVIGAQPTMEIVAKDNMVTVMDHREGRRTEEFVEDPMVVPRRIMENWKPQRIDELPEAFCGGWVGYFSYDTVRYVEKKKLPFSSAPHDDRNLPDVHLGLYDDVIVFDHVEKKACVIHWVRLDQFSSVEEAFNDGMNRLDSLVSRVHDIVPPRLAAGSIKLYTSLFGPSLKKSTMTSEAYKEAVLQAKEHILAGDIFQIVLSQRFERRTFADPFEVYRALRIVNPSPYMTYLQARGCILVASSPEILTRVKKRKITNRPLAGTVRRGKTPKEDYMLEKQLLHDEKQCAEHIMLVDLGRNDVGKVSKPGSVNVEKLMNIERYSHVMHISSTVTGELLDHLTGWDALRAALPVGTVSGAPKVKAMELIDDLEVTRRGPYSGGFGGISFSGDMDIALALRTIVFPTGIRHDTMYSYKDANNRRDWVAHLQAGAGIVADSDPGDEQRECENKAAALARAIDLAESSFVDK
;
A
#
# COMPACT_ATOMS: atom_id res chain seq x y z
N MET A 1 38.73 -59.30 -4.78
CA MET A 1 39.10 -58.65 -3.50
C MET A 1 37.79 -58.35 -2.80
N GLU A 2 37.53 -59.20 -1.83
CA GLU A 2 36.32 -59.22 -1.02
C GLU A 2 36.36 -58.10 0.00
N THR A 3 35.29 -57.33 0.12
CA THR A 3 35.06 -56.41 1.22
C THR A 3 34.06 -57.02 2.20
N LEU A 4 34.59 -57.38 3.35
CA LEU A 4 33.86 -57.91 4.50
C LEU A 4 32.90 -56.85 5.08
N ALA A 5 31.63 -57.24 5.16
CA ALA A 5 30.61 -56.53 5.91
C ALA A 5 30.59 -56.96 7.37
N LEU A 6 30.66 -56.04 8.31
CA LEU A 6 30.51 -56.28 9.74
C LEU A 6 29.00 -56.29 10.13
N PRO A 7 28.57 -57.15 11.05
CA PRO A 7 27.19 -57.22 11.48
C PRO A 7 26.82 -56.11 12.51
N PRO A 8 25.55 -55.71 12.61
CA PRO A 8 25.12 -54.66 13.55
C PRO A 8 25.09 -55.17 15.00
N ARG A 9 25.50 -54.33 15.93
CA ARG A 9 25.42 -54.57 17.38
C ARG A 9 23.97 -54.44 17.88
N PRO A 10 23.55 -55.25 18.88
CA PRO A 10 22.23 -55.15 19.45
C PRO A 10 22.10 -53.96 20.41
N VAL A 11 20.96 -53.27 20.34
CA VAL A 11 20.55 -52.17 21.21
C VAL A 11 19.97 -52.77 22.52
N PRO A 12 20.39 -52.29 23.70
CA PRO A 12 19.79 -52.78 24.96
C PRO A 12 18.40 -52.20 25.18
N SER A 13 17.47 -53.09 25.55
CA SER A 13 16.10 -52.78 25.94
C SER A 13 16.05 -52.10 27.32
N LEU A 14 15.41 -50.92 27.39
CA LEU A 14 15.08 -50.23 28.64
C LEU A 14 13.88 -50.88 29.32
N PRO A 15 13.84 -50.99 30.66
CA PRO A 15 12.74 -51.58 31.41
C PRO A 15 11.48 -50.72 31.42
N ARG A 16 10.33 -51.32 31.25
CA ARG A 16 9.01 -50.69 31.43
C ARG A 16 8.80 -50.37 32.90
N LEU A 17 8.68 -49.04 33.20
CA LEU A 17 8.16 -48.56 34.48
C LEU A 17 6.62 -48.57 34.44
N SER A 18 6.00 -49.34 35.32
CA SER A 18 4.57 -49.29 35.59
C SER A 18 4.21 -48.04 36.37
N LEU A 19 3.28 -47.25 35.85
CA LEU A 19 2.71 -46.08 36.53
C LEU A 19 1.63 -46.56 37.54
N PRO A 20 1.58 -45.98 38.76
CA PRO A 20 0.48 -46.21 39.68
C PRO A 20 -0.74 -45.39 39.27
N SER A 21 -1.91 -46.01 39.30
CA SER A 21 -3.21 -45.38 39.16
C SER A 21 -3.52 -44.50 40.38
N GLY A 22 -3.81 -43.22 40.14
CA GLY A 22 -4.32 -42.32 41.18
C GLY A 22 -3.83 -40.88 41.03
N TYR A 23 -4.42 -40.13 40.07
CA TYR A 23 -4.35 -38.69 40.13
C TYR A 23 -5.76 -38.11 40.08
N SER A 24 -6.15 -37.55 41.19
CA SER A 24 -7.26 -36.62 41.37
C SER A 24 -7.03 -35.35 40.56
N GLN A 25 -8.10 -34.84 39.95
CA GLN A 25 -8.07 -33.55 39.21
C GLN A 25 -7.48 -32.41 40.05
N PRO A 26 -6.54 -31.64 39.50
CA PRO A 26 -6.13 -30.41 40.16
C PRO A 26 -7.19 -29.33 39.97
N SER A 27 -7.62 -28.77 41.08
CA SER A 27 -8.45 -27.59 41.22
C SER A 27 -7.93 -26.42 40.39
N ARG A 28 -8.86 -25.73 39.72
CA ARG A 28 -8.66 -24.49 38.97
C ARG A 28 -7.74 -23.51 39.69
N VAL A 29 -6.65 -23.16 39.01
CA VAL A 29 -5.71 -22.12 39.46
C VAL A 29 -6.39 -20.77 39.40
N ARG A 30 -6.61 -20.20 40.60
CA ARG A 30 -7.16 -18.86 40.85
C ARG A 30 -6.02 -17.83 40.99
N THR A 31 -5.12 -17.69 39.99
CA THR A 31 -3.96 -16.80 40.17
C THR A 31 -3.72 -15.81 39.04
N LEU A 32 -4.60 -15.73 38.03
CA LEU A 32 -4.46 -14.80 36.90
C LEU A 32 -5.33 -13.53 37.00
N ARG A 33 -6.14 -13.36 38.06
CA ARG A 33 -7.04 -12.20 38.17
C ARG A 33 -6.42 -10.93 38.77
N CYS A 34 -5.31 -10.99 39.50
CA CYS A 34 -4.78 -9.80 40.18
C CYS A 34 -3.93 -8.89 39.25
N SER A 35 -3.15 -9.45 38.32
CA SER A 35 -2.37 -8.62 37.40
C SER A 35 -3.23 -7.97 36.28
N ALA A 36 -4.30 -8.64 35.86
CA ALA A 36 -5.26 -8.08 34.92
C ALA A 36 -6.08 -6.91 35.53
N LEU A 37 -6.41 -6.97 36.82
CA LEU A 37 -7.15 -5.90 37.52
C LEU A 37 -6.31 -4.63 37.69
N VAL A 38 -5.03 -4.74 38.04
CA VAL A 38 -4.14 -3.56 38.21
C VAL A 38 -3.90 -2.86 36.87
N GLY A 39 -3.68 -3.59 35.79
CA GLY A 39 -3.55 -3.02 34.44
C GLY A 39 -4.84 -2.34 33.95
N ALA A 40 -6.00 -2.93 34.23
CA ALA A 40 -7.29 -2.37 33.81
C ALA A 40 -7.63 -1.05 34.55
N VAL A 41 -7.25 -0.94 35.80
CA VAL A 41 -7.47 0.30 36.60
C VAL A 41 -6.62 1.46 36.06
N ASP A 42 -5.37 1.21 35.66
CA ASP A 42 -4.50 2.25 35.07
C ASP A 42 -5.02 2.70 33.69
N HIS A 43 -5.48 1.78 32.86
CA HIS A 43 -6.07 2.12 31.54
C HIS A 43 -7.37 2.93 31.66
N SER A 44 -8.24 2.61 32.63
CA SER A 44 -9.48 3.36 32.86
C SER A 44 -9.21 4.80 33.31
N ALA A 45 -8.25 5.00 34.22
CA ALA A 45 -7.89 6.34 34.68
C ALA A 45 -7.30 7.20 33.55
N LYS A 46 -6.39 6.65 32.73
CA LYS A 46 -5.81 7.33 31.56
C LYS A 46 -6.88 7.66 30.51
N PHE A 47 -7.79 6.74 30.23
CA PHE A 47 -8.89 6.94 29.29
C PHE A 47 -9.83 8.07 29.77
N THR A 48 -10.21 8.06 31.04
CA THR A 48 -11.05 9.09 31.65
C THR A 48 -10.36 10.47 31.64
N GLU A 49 -9.04 10.54 31.86
CA GLU A 49 -8.32 11.80 31.74
C GLU A 49 -8.27 12.29 30.28
N ALA A 50 -7.96 11.41 29.33
CA ALA A 50 -7.95 11.73 27.91
C ALA A 50 -9.33 12.21 27.39
N SER A 51 -10.44 11.68 27.94
CA SER A 51 -11.81 12.06 27.57
C SER A 51 -12.17 13.50 27.88
N LYS A 52 -11.44 14.16 28.77
CA LYS A 52 -11.61 15.59 29.09
C LYS A 52 -11.07 16.50 27.97
N HIS A 53 -10.15 16.01 27.16
CA HIS A 53 -9.39 16.79 26.18
C HIS A 53 -9.74 16.44 24.74
N GLY A 54 -10.37 15.30 24.49
CA GLY A 54 -10.77 14.87 23.16
C GLY A 54 -11.94 13.90 23.16
N ASN A 55 -12.45 13.63 21.94
CA ASN A 55 -13.61 12.76 21.74
C ASN A 55 -13.27 11.47 20.96
N LEU A 56 -11.99 11.29 20.62
CA LEU A 56 -11.49 10.11 19.91
C LEU A 56 -10.23 9.61 20.62
N ILE A 57 -10.36 8.47 21.32
CA ILE A 57 -9.35 8.00 22.27
C ILE A 57 -8.94 6.58 21.91
N PRO A 58 -7.64 6.29 21.73
CA PRO A 58 -7.16 4.94 21.45
C PRO A 58 -7.05 4.11 22.73
N LEU A 59 -7.52 2.89 22.64
CA LEU A 59 -7.18 1.80 23.55
C LEU A 59 -6.19 0.87 22.83
N TYR A 60 -5.24 0.32 23.55
CA TYR A 60 -4.23 -0.52 22.93
C TYR A 60 -3.78 -1.66 23.85
N ARG A 61 -3.26 -2.72 23.22
CA ARG A 61 -2.58 -3.82 23.90
C ARG A 61 -1.37 -4.26 23.10
N SER A 62 -0.21 -4.28 23.74
CA SER A 62 1.01 -4.83 23.17
C SER A 62 1.10 -6.33 23.43
N ILE A 63 1.38 -7.11 22.41
CA ILE A 63 1.55 -8.56 22.46
C ILE A 63 2.90 -8.94 21.83
N PHE A 64 3.47 -10.07 22.24
CA PHE A 64 4.65 -10.62 21.57
C PHE A 64 4.34 -11.05 20.13
N SER A 65 5.24 -10.75 19.20
CA SER A 65 5.09 -11.11 17.80
C SER A 65 5.92 -12.34 17.37
N ASP A 66 6.43 -13.13 18.33
CA ASP A 66 7.36 -14.24 18.06
C ASP A 66 6.76 -15.31 17.14
N HIS A 67 5.46 -15.57 17.27
CA HIS A 67 4.72 -16.55 16.47
C HIS A 67 3.76 -15.93 15.48
N LEU A 68 3.68 -14.60 15.45
CA LEU A 68 2.70 -13.85 14.66
C LEU A 68 3.41 -12.95 13.64
N THR A 69 3.41 -13.37 12.37
CA THR A 69 3.89 -12.51 11.29
C THR A 69 2.76 -11.59 10.78
N PRO A 70 3.06 -10.44 10.14
CA PRO A 70 2.03 -9.59 9.53
C PRO A 70 1.12 -10.34 8.57
N VAL A 71 1.67 -11.23 7.73
CA VAL A 71 0.90 -12.06 6.79
C VAL A 71 -0.05 -13.01 7.51
N LEU A 72 0.41 -13.63 8.61
CA LEU A 72 -0.43 -14.52 9.41
C LEU A 72 -1.53 -13.74 10.14
N ALA A 73 -1.19 -12.62 10.77
CA ALA A 73 -2.15 -11.76 11.44
C ALA A 73 -3.23 -11.24 10.49
N TYR A 74 -2.85 -10.84 9.27
CA TYR A 74 -3.82 -10.47 8.25
C TYR A 74 -4.82 -11.60 7.99
N ARG A 75 -4.34 -12.83 7.84
CA ARG A 75 -5.21 -14.01 7.63
C ARG A 75 -6.06 -14.36 8.86
N CYS A 76 -5.62 -14.04 10.06
CA CYS A 76 -6.43 -14.18 11.28
C CYS A 76 -7.56 -13.16 11.35
N LEU A 77 -7.32 -11.92 10.86
CA LEU A 77 -8.32 -10.86 10.83
C LEU A 77 -9.32 -11.03 9.67
N VAL A 78 -8.85 -11.43 8.50
CA VAL A 78 -9.67 -11.57 7.28
C VAL A 78 -9.95 -13.04 7.03
N LYS A 79 -11.10 -13.51 7.48
CA LYS A 79 -11.59 -14.88 7.23
C LYS A 79 -12.10 -15.03 5.79
N GLU A 80 -12.30 -16.27 5.35
CA GLU A 80 -12.72 -16.51 3.96
C GLU A 80 -14.09 -15.95 3.62
N ASP A 81 -15.03 -15.95 4.57
CA ASP A 81 -16.34 -15.35 4.46
C ASP A 81 -16.34 -13.79 4.55
N GLU A 82 -15.22 -13.21 4.94
CA GLU A 82 -15.04 -11.76 5.10
C GLU A 82 -14.15 -11.15 3.99
N ARG A 83 -13.71 -11.94 3.00
CA ARG A 83 -12.75 -11.50 1.97
C ARG A 83 -13.23 -10.36 1.09
N ASP A 84 -14.54 -10.18 0.96
CA ASP A 84 -15.09 -9.09 0.15
C ASP A 84 -15.12 -7.75 0.89
N ALA A 85 -14.93 -7.77 2.21
CA ALA A 85 -14.81 -6.55 3.00
C ALA A 85 -13.45 -5.88 2.79
N PRO A 86 -13.40 -4.54 2.69
CA PRO A 86 -12.13 -3.84 2.57
C PRO A 86 -11.19 -4.14 3.73
N SER A 87 -9.93 -4.29 3.37
CA SER A 87 -8.84 -4.62 4.31
C SER A 87 -7.50 -4.26 3.69
N PHE A 88 -6.47 -4.14 4.53
CA PHE A 88 -5.14 -3.83 4.04
C PHE A 88 -4.04 -4.49 4.87
N LEU A 89 -2.91 -4.70 4.22
CA LEU A 89 -1.62 -5.03 4.81
C LEU A 89 -0.57 -4.12 4.17
N PHE A 90 0.02 -3.24 4.97
CA PHE A 90 1.14 -2.38 4.59
C PHE A 90 2.41 -2.87 5.26
N GLU A 91 3.44 -3.08 4.47
CA GLU A 91 4.79 -3.41 4.95
C GLU A 91 5.78 -2.46 4.29
N SER A 92 6.88 -2.17 4.96
CA SER A 92 7.95 -1.38 4.39
C SER A 92 9.24 -2.19 4.29
N VAL A 93 10.05 -1.83 3.29
CA VAL A 93 11.42 -2.33 3.14
C VAL A 93 12.32 -1.11 3.03
N GLU A 94 13.26 -0.96 3.96
CA GLU A 94 14.17 0.18 3.91
C GLU A 94 15.31 -0.09 2.92
N PRO A 95 15.64 0.87 2.03
CA PRO A 95 16.80 0.76 1.18
C PRO A 95 18.10 0.78 2.03
N GLY A 96 19.02 -0.11 1.77
CA GLY A 96 20.27 -0.23 2.54
C GLY A 96 21.49 -0.56 1.69
N LEU A 97 22.69 -0.35 2.24
CA LEU A 97 23.97 -0.68 1.61
C LEU A 97 24.15 -2.20 1.40
N GLN A 98 23.58 -3.01 2.25
CA GLN A 98 23.60 -4.47 2.19
C GLN A 98 22.18 -4.98 2.33
N LEU A 99 21.73 -5.79 1.37
CA LEU A 99 20.41 -6.49 1.32
C LEU A 99 19.27 -5.72 1.99
N SER A 100 18.17 -5.55 1.28
CA SER A 100 16.97 -4.85 1.76
C SER A 100 16.62 -5.20 3.22
N SER A 101 16.75 -4.25 4.12
CA SER A 101 16.31 -4.43 5.50
C SER A 101 14.79 -4.29 5.57
N VAL A 102 14.15 -5.13 6.36
CA VAL A 102 12.72 -4.98 6.68
C VAL A 102 12.53 -3.62 7.35
N GLY A 103 11.58 -2.82 6.90
CA GLY A 103 11.24 -1.58 7.56
C GLY A 103 10.73 -1.82 8.98
N ARG A 104 10.79 -0.76 9.80
CA ARG A 104 10.46 -0.90 11.22
C ARG A 104 9.04 -1.36 11.48
N TYR A 105 8.06 -0.88 10.67
CA TYR A 105 6.65 -1.11 10.94
C TYR A 105 5.95 -1.84 9.80
N SER A 106 5.02 -2.74 10.19
CA SER A 106 3.97 -3.24 9.32
C SER A 106 2.61 -2.97 9.94
N VAL A 107 1.60 -2.62 9.14
CA VAL A 107 0.28 -2.24 9.63
C VAL A 107 -0.80 -3.03 8.91
N ILE A 108 -1.80 -3.48 9.67
CA ILE A 108 -2.92 -4.28 9.20
C ILE A 108 -4.22 -3.67 9.70
N GLY A 109 -5.22 -3.62 8.82
CA GLY A 109 -6.60 -3.31 9.19
C GLY A 109 -7.58 -4.10 8.35
N ALA A 110 -8.73 -4.37 8.91
CA ALA A 110 -9.83 -5.08 8.25
C ALA A 110 -11.17 -4.55 8.73
N GLN A 111 -12.19 -4.65 7.87
CA GLN A 111 -13.57 -4.28 8.19
C GLN A 111 -13.69 -2.82 8.66
N PRO A 112 -13.53 -1.84 7.76
CA PRO A 112 -13.66 -0.44 8.10
C PRO A 112 -15.06 -0.15 8.66
N THR A 113 -15.14 0.77 9.61
CA THR A 113 -16.42 1.20 10.20
C THR A 113 -17.22 2.10 9.27
N MET A 114 -16.54 2.77 8.36
CA MET A 114 -17.15 3.63 7.34
C MET A 114 -16.35 3.51 6.05
N GLU A 115 -17.03 3.67 4.90
CA GLU A 115 -16.38 3.75 3.59
C GLU A 115 -16.86 4.97 2.82
N ILE A 116 -15.95 5.55 2.05
CA ILE A 116 -16.23 6.59 1.06
C ILE A 116 -15.80 6.06 -0.30
N VAL A 117 -16.74 6.06 -1.24
CA VAL A 117 -16.49 5.68 -2.63
C VAL A 117 -16.92 6.84 -3.51
N ALA A 118 -16.01 7.33 -4.35
CA ALA A 118 -16.32 8.38 -5.32
C ALA A 118 -16.12 7.89 -6.74
N LYS A 119 -17.08 8.24 -7.61
CA LYS A 119 -17.04 8.00 -9.04
C LYS A 119 -17.72 9.14 -9.79
N ASP A 120 -17.02 9.79 -10.72
CA ASP A 120 -17.53 10.87 -11.58
C ASP A 120 -18.37 11.91 -10.81
N ASN A 121 -17.89 12.44 -9.70
CA ASN A 121 -18.56 13.40 -8.80
C ASN A 121 -19.67 12.84 -7.90
N MET A 122 -20.10 11.58 -8.07
CA MET A 122 -21.01 10.94 -7.15
C MET A 122 -20.21 10.32 -6.00
N VAL A 123 -20.53 10.69 -4.77
CA VAL A 123 -19.91 10.15 -3.56
C VAL A 123 -20.92 9.33 -2.80
N THR A 124 -20.58 8.08 -2.57
CA THR A 124 -21.33 7.17 -1.71
C THR A 124 -20.59 7.05 -0.37
N VAL A 125 -21.27 7.36 0.73
CA VAL A 125 -20.79 7.13 2.09
C VAL A 125 -21.57 5.97 2.69
N MET A 126 -20.86 4.96 3.15
CA MET A 126 -21.43 3.76 3.79
C MET A 126 -20.96 3.71 5.24
N ASP A 127 -21.89 3.85 6.18
CA ASP A 127 -21.65 3.64 7.61
C ASP A 127 -22.06 2.22 7.96
N HIS A 128 -21.07 1.36 8.25
CA HIS A 128 -21.30 -0.05 8.53
C HIS A 128 -21.80 -0.30 9.95
N ARG A 129 -21.60 0.64 10.88
CA ARG A 129 -22.12 0.52 12.25
C ARG A 129 -23.61 0.80 12.28
N GLU A 130 -24.04 1.87 11.59
CA GLU A 130 -25.46 2.25 11.51
C GLU A 130 -26.20 1.50 10.38
N GLY A 131 -25.52 0.78 9.52
CA GLY A 131 -26.11 0.16 8.33
C GLY A 131 -26.65 1.18 7.34
N ARG A 132 -26.16 2.41 7.38
CA ARG A 132 -26.65 3.54 6.57
C ARG A 132 -25.79 3.76 5.35
N ARG A 133 -26.44 4.01 4.21
CA ARG A 133 -25.82 4.43 2.97
C ARG A 133 -26.42 5.76 2.53
N THR A 134 -25.55 6.71 2.19
CA THR A 134 -25.93 8.01 1.64
C THR A 134 -25.18 8.28 0.35
N GLU A 135 -25.81 9.01 -0.57
CA GLU A 135 -25.21 9.46 -1.81
C GLU A 135 -25.34 10.97 -1.92
N GLU A 136 -24.27 11.62 -2.33
CA GLU A 136 -24.28 13.06 -2.60
C GLU A 136 -23.46 13.38 -3.85
N PHE A 137 -23.90 14.37 -4.62
CA PHE A 137 -23.10 14.93 -5.71
C PHE A 137 -22.16 15.97 -5.12
N VAL A 138 -20.85 15.76 -5.31
CA VAL A 138 -19.82 16.63 -4.75
C VAL A 138 -18.82 16.98 -5.85
N GLU A 139 -18.53 18.26 -6.00
CA GLU A 139 -17.56 18.71 -6.98
C GLU A 139 -16.14 18.21 -6.71
N ASP A 140 -15.79 18.01 -5.44
CA ASP A 140 -14.50 17.50 -4.98
C ASP A 140 -14.70 16.45 -3.88
N PRO A 141 -14.61 15.16 -4.20
CA PRO A 141 -14.79 14.08 -3.24
C PRO A 141 -13.84 14.11 -2.04
N MET A 142 -12.65 14.71 -2.15
CA MET A 142 -11.70 14.80 -1.05
C MET A 142 -12.16 15.72 0.09
N VAL A 143 -13.20 16.52 -0.13
CA VAL A 143 -13.83 17.32 0.93
C VAL A 143 -14.62 16.47 1.91
N VAL A 144 -15.19 15.35 1.46
CA VAL A 144 -16.09 14.50 2.28
C VAL A 144 -15.35 13.88 3.47
N PRO A 145 -14.23 13.13 3.31
CA PRO A 145 -13.49 12.59 4.44
C PRO A 145 -12.93 13.69 5.35
N ARG A 146 -12.54 14.85 4.80
CA ARG A 146 -12.11 16.01 5.58
C ARG A 146 -13.22 16.52 6.48
N ARG A 147 -14.43 16.75 5.94
CA ARG A 147 -15.61 17.19 6.69
C ARG A 147 -15.97 16.25 7.83
N ILE A 148 -15.87 14.92 7.61
CA ILE A 148 -16.10 13.91 8.63
C ILE A 148 -15.08 14.03 9.77
N MET A 149 -13.81 14.28 9.45
CA MET A 149 -12.73 14.39 10.43
C MET A 149 -12.76 15.71 11.23
N GLU A 150 -13.39 16.76 10.76
CA GLU A 150 -13.37 18.09 11.39
C GLU A 150 -13.91 18.09 12.83
N ASN A 151 -14.82 17.17 13.14
CA ASN A 151 -15.43 17.05 14.47
C ASN A 151 -14.60 16.17 15.44
N TRP A 152 -13.56 15.50 14.97
CA TRP A 152 -12.76 14.61 15.78
C TRP A 152 -11.57 15.33 16.41
N LYS A 153 -11.39 15.08 17.70
CA LYS A 153 -10.25 15.56 18.50
C LYS A 153 -9.50 14.35 19.04
N PRO A 154 -8.64 13.72 18.18
CA PRO A 154 -7.92 12.53 18.56
C PRO A 154 -6.93 12.83 19.68
N GLN A 155 -6.91 12.01 20.71
CA GLN A 155 -5.94 12.10 21.78
C GLN A 155 -4.72 11.25 21.44
N ARG A 156 -3.55 11.84 21.60
CA ARG A 156 -2.28 11.14 21.41
C ARG A 156 -1.88 10.46 22.72
N ILE A 157 -1.45 9.22 22.62
CA ILE A 157 -0.86 8.44 23.70
C ILE A 157 0.59 8.14 23.31
N ASP A 158 1.55 8.50 24.18
CA ASP A 158 2.98 8.39 23.85
C ASP A 158 3.47 6.94 23.70
N GLU A 159 2.74 5.98 24.28
CA GLU A 159 3.03 4.55 24.16
C GLU A 159 2.68 3.94 22.80
N LEU A 160 1.93 4.65 21.95
CA LEU A 160 1.61 4.16 20.60
C LEU A 160 2.84 4.26 19.66
N PRO A 161 2.97 3.31 18.72
CA PRO A 161 4.02 3.36 17.71
C PRO A 161 3.99 4.66 16.89
N GLU A 162 5.17 5.17 16.47
CA GLU A 162 5.26 6.29 15.52
C GLU A 162 4.95 5.86 14.07
N ALA A 163 3.87 5.12 13.89
CA ALA A 163 3.36 4.59 12.64
C ALA A 163 1.91 5.02 12.42
N PHE A 164 1.30 4.57 11.33
CA PHE A 164 -0.15 4.71 11.14
C PHE A 164 -0.88 3.85 12.19
N CYS A 165 -1.62 4.48 13.08
CA CYS A 165 -2.33 3.81 14.19
C CYS A 165 -3.85 3.82 14.02
N GLY A 166 -4.39 4.22 12.88
CA GLY A 166 -5.82 4.28 12.57
C GLY A 166 -6.20 5.56 11.83
N GLY A 167 -7.31 5.51 11.10
CA GLY A 167 -7.80 6.57 10.22
C GLY A 167 -8.25 6.05 8.86
N TRP A 168 -8.22 6.89 7.85
CA TRP A 168 -8.58 6.53 6.49
C TRP A 168 -7.47 5.76 5.80
N VAL A 169 -7.80 4.66 5.15
CA VAL A 169 -6.90 3.90 4.26
C VAL A 169 -7.63 3.60 2.95
N GLY A 170 -6.92 3.77 1.84
CA GLY A 170 -7.48 3.46 0.55
C GLY A 170 -6.60 3.94 -0.60
N TYR A 171 -7.24 4.26 -1.72
CA TYR A 171 -6.55 4.75 -2.91
C TYR A 171 -7.27 5.93 -3.56
N PHE A 172 -6.48 6.71 -4.29
CA PHE A 172 -6.86 7.79 -5.18
C PHE A 172 -6.40 7.41 -6.58
N SER A 173 -7.32 7.33 -7.55
CA SER A 173 -6.94 7.05 -8.94
C SER A 173 -6.22 8.25 -9.58
N TYR A 174 -5.57 8.02 -10.73
CA TYR A 174 -5.08 9.11 -11.57
C TYR A 174 -6.19 10.11 -11.91
N ASP A 175 -7.39 9.60 -12.13
CA ASP A 175 -8.55 10.40 -12.53
C ASP A 175 -9.05 11.38 -11.47
N THR A 176 -8.55 11.30 -10.21
CA THR A 176 -8.80 12.33 -9.18
C THR A 176 -8.29 13.71 -9.57
N VAL A 177 -7.35 13.80 -10.51
CA VAL A 177 -6.91 15.10 -11.06
C VAL A 177 -8.08 15.87 -11.69
N ARG A 178 -9.08 15.19 -12.23
CA ARG A 178 -10.25 15.82 -12.89
C ARG A 178 -11.13 16.62 -11.92
N TYR A 179 -11.06 16.30 -10.64
CA TYR A 179 -11.71 17.10 -9.60
C TYR A 179 -10.95 18.40 -9.29
N VAL A 180 -9.65 18.46 -9.59
CA VAL A 180 -8.78 19.61 -9.37
C VAL A 180 -8.70 20.47 -10.64
N GLU A 181 -8.39 19.85 -11.79
CA GLU A 181 -8.17 20.53 -13.08
C GLU A 181 -9.44 20.48 -13.97
N LYS A 182 -10.61 20.74 -13.40
CA LYS A 182 -11.95 20.59 -14.01
C LYS A 182 -12.09 21.23 -15.39
N LYS A 183 -11.46 22.40 -15.60
CA LYS A 183 -11.58 23.15 -16.87
C LYS A 183 -10.73 22.55 -18.00
N LYS A 184 -9.62 21.93 -17.65
CA LYS A 184 -8.63 21.41 -18.60
C LYS A 184 -8.81 19.91 -18.82
N LEU A 185 -9.24 19.19 -17.80
CA LEU A 185 -9.40 17.74 -17.79
C LEU A 185 -10.81 17.35 -17.28
N PRO A 186 -11.89 17.75 -17.95
CA PRO A 186 -13.23 17.36 -17.52
C PRO A 186 -13.48 15.87 -17.75
N PHE A 187 -14.33 15.24 -16.94
CA PHE A 187 -14.73 13.84 -17.14
C PHE A 187 -15.36 13.57 -18.52
N SER A 188 -15.98 14.57 -19.12
CA SER A 188 -16.63 14.46 -20.43
C SER A 188 -15.65 14.24 -21.60
N SER A 189 -14.39 14.64 -21.44
CA SER A 189 -13.31 14.42 -22.43
C SER A 189 -12.34 13.32 -22.03
N ALA A 190 -12.58 12.65 -20.90
CA ALA A 190 -11.70 11.59 -20.41
C ALA A 190 -11.70 10.40 -21.37
N PRO A 191 -10.59 9.65 -21.47
CA PRO A 191 -10.55 8.39 -22.19
C PRO A 191 -11.60 7.40 -21.69
N HIS A 192 -11.88 6.38 -22.50
CA HIS A 192 -12.90 5.37 -22.19
C HIS A 192 -12.62 4.66 -20.86
N ASP A 193 -13.62 4.61 -19.97
CA ASP A 193 -13.54 3.84 -18.73
C ASP A 193 -14.06 2.42 -18.95
N ASP A 194 -13.17 1.50 -19.22
CA ASP A 194 -13.49 0.10 -19.50
C ASP A 194 -13.60 -0.80 -18.25
N ARG A 195 -13.30 -0.26 -17.07
CA ARG A 195 -13.29 -1.02 -15.80
C ARG A 195 -14.29 -0.55 -14.78
N ASN A 196 -14.78 0.65 -14.91
CA ASN A 196 -15.71 1.30 -13.97
C ASN A 196 -15.25 1.19 -12.50
N LEU A 197 -13.93 1.37 -12.26
CA LEU A 197 -13.38 1.38 -10.92
C LEU A 197 -13.63 2.73 -10.24
N PRO A 198 -13.76 2.78 -8.91
CA PRO A 198 -13.83 4.05 -8.18
C PRO A 198 -12.64 4.97 -8.49
N ASP A 199 -12.90 6.27 -8.52
CA ASP A 199 -11.84 7.28 -8.59
C ASP A 199 -11.19 7.47 -7.22
N VAL A 200 -11.98 7.37 -6.14
CA VAL A 200 -11.51 7.37 -4.76
C VAL A 200 -12.22 6.26 -3.99
N HIS A 201 -11.47 5.48 -3.25
CA HIS A 201 -11.98 4.57 -2.23
C HIS A 201 -11.21 4.76 -0.94
N LEU A 202 -11.90 5.04 0.15
CA LEU A 202 -11.34 5.18 1.49
C LEU A 202 -12.19 4.38 2.49
N GLY A 203 -11.54 3.54 3.28
CA GLY A 203 -12.13 2.89 4.45
C GLY A 203 -11.62 3.53 5.73
N LEU A 204 -12.49 3.75 6.71
CA LEU A 204 -12.15 4.25 8.03
C LEU A 204 -11.88 3.08 8.96
N TYR A 205 -10.65 2.97 9.44
CA TYR A 205 -10.21 1.88 10.30
C TYR A 205 -9.98 2.39 11.72
N ASP A 206 -10.91 2.07 12.60
CA ASP A 206 -10.79 2.29 14.04
C ASP A 206 -9.94 1.18 14.68
N ASP A 207 -9.85 0.02 14.02
CA ASP A 207 -9.12 -1.17 14.44
C ASP A 207 -7.89 -1.38 13.56
N VAL A 208 -6.70 -1.38 14.16
CA VAL A 208 -5.46 -1.69 13.46
C VAL A 208 -4.49 -2.49 14.32
N ILE A 209 -3.63 -3.26 13.67
CA ILE A 209 -2.51 -3.93 14.33
C ILE A 209 -1.21 -3.40 13.72
N VAL A 210 -0.35 -2.87 14.57
CA VAL A 210 0.96 -2.32 14.18
C VAL A 210 2.06 -3.24 14.70
N PHE A 211 2.84 -3.82 13.80
CA PHE A 211 4.03 -4.61 14.11
C PHE A 211 5.24 -3.70 14.19
N ASP A 212 5.96 -3.73 15.30
CA ASP A 212 7.30 -3.15 15.44
C ASP A 212 8.33 -4.28 15.32
N HIS A 213 8.99 -4.34 14.18
CA HIS A 213 9.98 -5.38 13.89
C HIS A 213 11.29 -5.22 14.67
N VAL A 214 11.56 -4.02 15.20
CA VAL A 214 12.72 -3.74 16.05
C VAL A 214 12.45 -4.21 17.46
N GLU A 215 11.31 -3.82 18.03
CA GLU A 215 10.94 -4.18 19.42
C GLU A 215 10.28 -5.56 19.53
N LYS A 216 10.07 -6.27 18.41
CA LYS A 216 9.50 -7.64 18.36
C LYS A 216 8.14 -7.75 19.04
N LYS A 217 7.32 -6.72 18.89
CA LYS A 217 5.97 -6.66 19.42
C LYS A 217 4.95 -6.28 18.36
N ALA A 218 3.70 -6.65 18.59
CA ALA A 218 2.55 -6.15 17.86
C ALA A 218 1.65 -5.35 18.80
N CYS A 219 1.26 -4.15 18.37
CA CYS A 219 0.35 -3.29 19.10
C CYS A 219 -1.03 -3.39 18.45
N VAL A 220 -1.99 -3.97 19.14
CA VAL A 220 -3.41 -4.02 18.75
C VAL A 220 -4.07 -2.76 19.26
N ILE A 221 -4.71 -1.99 18.39
CA ILE A 221 -5.23 -0.66 18.68
C ILE A 221 -6.70 -0.60 18.27
N HIS A 222 -7.53 -0.04 19.14
CA HIS A 222 -8.92 0.30 18.87
C HIS A 222 -9.20 1.75 19.25
N TRP A 223 -9.77 2.52 18.33
CA TRP A 223 -10.16 3.91 18.57
C TRP A 223 -11.62 4.01 18.98
N VAL A 224 -11.86 4.59 20.15
CA VAL A 224 -13.19 4.79 20.73
C VAL A 224 -13.66 6.20 20.45
N ARG A 225 -14.84 6.32 19.82
CA ARG A 225 -15.53 7.60 19.57
C ARG A 225 -16.54 7.86 20.69
N LEU A 226 -16.27 8.85 21.53
CA LEU A 226 -17.06 9.15 22.71
C LEU A 226 -18.49 9.65 22.37
N ASP A 227 -18.66 10.26 21.21
CA ASP A 227 -19.97 10.76 20.72
C ASP A 227 -21.00 9.66 20.45
N GLN A 228 -20.58 8.41 20.46
CA GLN A 228 -21.45 7.24 20.23
C GLN A 228 -21.99 6.59 21.51
N PHE A 229 -21.60 7.10 22.68
CA PHE A 229 -21.91 6.50 23.97
C PHE A 229 -22.58 7.50 24.91
N SER A 230 -23.40 7.00 25.84
CA SER A 230 -24.08 7.81 26.84
C SER A 230 -23.16 8.24 27.98
N SER A 231 -22.07 7.49 28.24
CA SER A 231 -21.10 7.78 29.27
C SER A 231 -19.68 7.35 28.88
N VAL A 232 -18.67 7.97 29.52
CA VAL A 232 -17.25 7.63 29.34
C VAL A 232 -16.96 6.20 29.81
N GLU A 233 -17.63 5.75 30.86
CA GLU A 233 -17.48 4.39 31.40
C GLU A 233 -18.02 3.33 30.42
N GLU A 234 -19.19 3.58 29.82
CA GLU A 234 -19.77 2.72 28.78
C GLU A 234 -18.84 2.63 27.57
N ALA A 235 -18.32 3.77 27.10
CA ALA A 235 -17.37 3.85 25.98
C ALA A 235 -16.07 3.06 26.27
N PHE A 236 -15.55 3.18 27.48
CA PHE A 236 -14.36 2.43 27.89
C PHE A 236 -14.62 0.92 27.92
N ASN A 237 -15.73 0.48 28.52
CA ASN A 237 -16.05 -0.94 28.62
C ASN A 237 -16.31 -1.57 27.25
N ASP A 238 -17.04 -0.90 26.36
CA ASP A 238 -17.24 -1.36 24.97
C ASP A 238 -15.92 -1.44 24.22
N GLY A 239 -15.10 -0.39 24.30
CA GLY A 239 -13.79 -0.36 23.67
C GLY A 239 -12.85 -1.46 24.16
N MET A 240 -12.85 -1.76 25.47
CA MET A 240 -12.06 -2.87 26.02
C MET A 240 -12.55 -4.23 25.53
N ASN A 241 -13.87 -4.44 25.44
CA ASN A 241 -14.45 -5.67 24.91
C ASN A 241 -14.05 -5.84 23.42
N ARG A 242 -14.08 -4.76 22.65
CA ARG A 242 -13.63 -4.78 21.25
C ARG A 242 -12.14 -5.13 21.15
N LEU A 243 -11.30 -4.50 21.96
CA LEU A 243 -9.86 -4.76 22.00
C LEU A 243 -9.56 -6.22 22.37
N ASP A 244 -10.26 -6.78 23.37
CA ASP A 244 -10.12 -8.18 23.77
C ASP A 244 -10.53 -9.14 22.66
N SER A 245 -11.60 -8.81 21.93
CA SER A 245 -12.03 -9.57 20.75
C SER A 245 -10.96 -9.58 19.65
N LEU A 246 -10.35 -8.44 19.34
CA LEU A 246 -9.28 -8.32 18.35
C LEU A 246 -8.05 -9.13 18.76
N VAL A 247 -7.63 -9.03 20.01
CA VAL A 247 -6.52 -9.81 20.56
C VAL A 247 -6.80 -11.31 20.46
N SER A 248 -8.02 -11.74 20.81
CA SER A 248 -8.43 -13.15 20.68
C SER A 248 -8.36 -13.64 19.24
N ARG A 249 -8.78 -12.84 18.25
CA ARG A 249 -8.72 -13.21 16.81
C ARG A 249 -7.30 -13.53 16.34
N VAL A 250 -6.28 -12.83 16.84
CA VAL A 250 -4.88 -13.07 16.45
C VAL A 250 -4.17 -14.11 17.32
N HIS A 251 -4.72 -14.42 18.49
CA HIS A 251 -4.26 -15.53 19.35
C HIS A 251 -4.94 -16.86 19.06
N ASP A 252 -6.04 -16.85 18.32
CA ASP A 252 -6.79 -18.06 18.01
C ASP A 252 -5.94 -19.00 17.15
N ILE A 253 -5.63 -20.17 17.70
CA ILE A 253 -4.63 -21.14 17.21
C ILE A 253 -5.07 -21.86 15.92
N VAL A 254 -6.26 -21.56 15.41
CA VAL A 254 -6.74 -22.10 14.12
C VAL A 254 -6.82 -20.97 13.08
N PRO A 255 -5.69 -20.38 12.67
CA PRO A 255 -5.70 -19.46 11.55
C PRO A 255 -6.10 -20.24 10.29
N PRO A 256 -6.80 -19.62 9.34
CA PRO A 256 -6.96 -20.17 8.01
C PRO A 256 -5.56 -20.52 7.50
N ARG A 257 -5.36 -21.77 7.09
CA ARG A 257 -4.04 -22.27 6.69
C ARG A 257 -3.50 -21.41 5.56
N LEU A 258 -2.38 -20.75 5.79
CA LEU A 258 -1.58 -20.21 4.71
C LEU A 258 -1.06 -21.41 3.91
N ALA A 259 -1.32 -21.46 2.62
CA ALA A 259 -0.75 -22.49 1.78
C ALA A 259 0.78 -22.49 1.93
N ALA A 260 1.34 -23.64 2.24
CA ALA A 260 2.78 -23.83 2.32
C ALA A 260 3.30 -24.02 0.89
N GLY A 261 3.75 -22.94 0.26
CA GLY A 261 4.36 -22.99 -1.07
C GLY A 261 5.87 -23.25 -0.98
N SER A 262 6.43 -23.87 -2.01
CA SER A 262 7.88 -23.99 -2.17
C SER A 262 8.39 -22.94 -3.17
N ILE A 263 9.40 -22.15 -2.76
CA ILE A 263 9.98 -21.11 -3.60
C ILE A 263 10.94 -21.76 -4.59
N LYS A 264 10.59 -21.72 -5.88
CA LYS A 264 11.47 -22.13 -6.99
C LYS A 264 11.89 -20.88 -7.76
N LEU A 265 13.05 -20.32 -7.45
CA LEU A 265 13.58 -19.10 -8.07
C LEU A 265 14.17 -19.32 -9.48
N TYR A 266 13.90 -20.45 -10.14
CA TYR A 266 14.33 -20.68 -11.53
C TYR A 266 13.55 -19.77 -12.48
N THR A 267 13.98 -18.52 -12.58
CA THR A 267 13.37 -17.47 -13.41
C THR A 267 13.57 -17.66 -14.91
N SER A 268 14.41 -18.61 -15.35
CA SER A 268 14.72 -18.84 -16.76
C SER A 268 13.63 -19.58 -17.56
N LEU A 269 12.64 -20.20 -16.89
CA LEU A 269 11.58 -20.98 -17.53
C LEU A 269 10.28 -20.20 -17.71
N PHE A 270 10.17 -19.02 -17.08
CA PHE A 270 8.96 -18.21 -17.09
C PHE A 270 9.22 -16.92 -17.88
N GLY A 271 9.11 -17.02 -19.18
CA GLY A 271 8.99 -15.82 -20.00
C GLY A 271 7.62 -15.18 -19.76
N PRO A 272 7.54 -13.83 -19.61
CA PRO A 272 6.27 -13.17 -19.40
C PRO A 272 5.42 -13.28 -20.66
N SER A 273 4.45 -14.17 -20.66
CA SER A 273 3.38 -14.12 -21.65
C SER A 273 2.36 -13.07 -21.21
N LEU A 274 2.65 -11.80 -21.47
CA LEU A 274 1.66 -10.74 -21.40
C LEU A 274 0.65 -10.99 -22.52
N LYS A 275 -0.53 -11.54 -22.18
CA LYS A 275 -1.42 -12.12 -23.19
C LYS A 275 -2.23 -11.10 -23.99
N LYS A 276 -2.42 -9.88 -23.47
CA LYS A 276 -3.19 -8.82 -24.14
C LYS A 276 -2.75 -7.45 -23.64
N SER A 277 -2.55 -6.51 -24.55
CA SER A 277 -2.33 -5.10 -24.24
C SER A 277 -3.53 -4.26 -24.67
N THR A 278 -3.75 -3.12 -24.02
CA THR A 278 -4.76 -2.13 -24.44
C THR A 278 -4.40 -1.44 -25.75
N MET A 279 -3.11 -1.42 -26.11
CA MET A 279 -2.62 -0.86 -27.36
C MET A 279 -1.80 -1.92 -28.11
N THR A 280 -1.86 -1.91 -29.44
CA THR A 280 -0.90 -2.70 -30.24
C THR A 280 0.49 -2.07 -30.16
N SER A 281 1.53 -2.84 -30.53
CA SER A 281 2.90 -2.33 -30.59
C SER A 281 3.02 -1.10 -31.48
N GLU A 282 2.37 -1.15 -32.63
CA GLU A 282 2.38 -0.08 -33.64
C GLU A 282 1.65 1.15 -33.11
N ALA A 283 0.49 1.00 -32.47
CA ALA A 283 -0.27 2.10 -31.88
C ALA A 283 0.50 2.80 -30.74
N TYR A 284 1.20 2.04 -29.88
CA TYR A 284 2.02 2.63 -28.84
C TYR A 284 3.21 3.43 -29.41
N LYS A 285 3.91 2.86 -30.39
CA LYS A 285 5.02 3.56 -31.08
C LYS A 285 4.56 4.82 -31.78
N GLU A 286 3.40 4.79 -32.41
CA GLU A 286 2.79 5.97 -33.03
C GLU A 286 2.47 7.04 -31.98
N ALA A 287 1.89 6.68 -30.86
CA ALA A 287 1.66 7.61 -29.74
C ALA A 287 2.97 8.24 -29.23
N VAL A 288 4.08 7.47 -29.16
CA VAL A 288 5.41 8.00 -28.83
C VAL A 288 5.88 9.02 -29.87
N LEU A 289 5.69 8.76 -31.18
CA LEU A 289 6.05 9.70 -32.24
C LEU A 289 5.25 11.01 -32.14
N GLN A 290 3.93 10.92 -31.91
CA GLN A 290 3.08 12.10 -31.71
C GLN A 290 3.49 12.90 -30.48
N ALA A 291 3.82 12.22 -29.37
CA ALA A 291 4.35 12.88 -28.17
C ALA A 291 5.67 13.64 -28.47
N LYS A 292 6.55 13.07 -29.28
CA LYS A 292 7.80 13.72 -29.72
C LYS A 292 7.53 14.96 -30.60
N GLU A 293 6.50 14.95 -31.44
CA GLU A 293 6.09 16.13 -32.21
C GLU A 293 5.69 17.29 -31.28
N HIS A 294 4.93 17.01 -30.21
CA HIS A 294 4.60 18.01 -29.20
C HIS A 294 5.81 18.53 -28.42
N ILE A 295 6.80 17.68 -28.16
CA ILE A 295 8.08 18.10 -27.54
C ILE A 295 8.83 19.04 -28.49
N LEU A 296 8.95 18.68 -29.77
CA LEU A 296 9.62 19.50 -30.77
C LEU A 296 8.89 20.82 -31.06
N ALA A 297 7.56 20.85 -30.95
CA ALA A 297 6.74 22.05 -31.04
C ALA A 297 6.89 22.98 -29.82
N GLY A 298 7.46 22.48 -28.73
CA GLY A 298 7.64 23.26 -27.48
C GLY A 298 6.43 23.26 -26.55
N ASP A 299 5.45 22.37 -26.77
CA ASP A 299 4.25 22.23 -25.93
C ASP A 299 4.60 21.63 -24.55
N ILE A 300 5.52 20.67 -24.54
CA ILE A 300 5.99 19.92 -23.37
C ILE A 300 7.50 19.62 -23.47
N PHE A 301 8.14 19.33 -22.33
CA PHE A 301 9.54 18.86 -22.30
C PHE A 301 9.62 17.34 -22.20
N GLN A 302 8.67 16.75 -21.49
CA GLN A 302 8.56 15.32 -21.23
C GLN A 302 7.10 14.94 -21.03
N ILE A 303 6.77 13.70 -21.40
CA ILE A 303 5.48 13.06 -21.11
C ILE A 303 5.72 11.60 -20.76
N VAL A 304 4.88 11.04 -19.88
CA VAL A 304 4.87 9.61 -19.58
C VAL A 304 3.67 8.96 -20.25
N LEU A 305 3.92 8.08 -21.22
CA LEU A 305 2.87 7.29 -21.88
C LEU A 305 2.85 5.88 -21.31
N SER A 306 1.67 5.38 -20.99
CA SER A 306 1.47 4.05 -20.43
C SER A 306 0.58 3.16 -21.28
N GLN A 307 0.74 1.86 -21.09
CA GLN A 307 -0.16 0.85 -21.61
C GLN A 307 -0.45 -0.20 -20.55
N ARG A 308 -1.61 -0.81 -20.61
CA ARG A 308 -2.04 -1.84 -19.68
C ARG A 308 -2.02 -3.21 -20.36
N PHE A 309 -1.44 -4.17 -19.64
CA PHE A 309 -1.41 -5.58 -20.02
C PHE A 309 -2.37 -6.37 -19.14
N GLU A 310 -3.01 -7.37 -19.71
CA GLU A 310 -3.90 -8.28 -19.00
C GLU A 310 -3.29 -9.68 -18.94
N ARG A 311 -3.40 -10.30 -17.77
CA ARG A 311 -3.02 -11.69 -17.55
C ARG A 311 -4.06 -12.41 -16.70
N ARG A 312 -4.52 -13.57 -17.16
CA ARG A 312 -5.34 -14.48 -16.33
C ARG A 312 -4.45 -15.31 -15.43
N THR A 313 -4.93 -15.57 -14.22
CA THR A 313 -4.24 -16.39 -13.24
C THR A 313 -5.22 -17.12 -12.33
N PHE A 314 -4.84 -18.32 -11.88
CA PHE A 314 -5.55 -19.07 -10.84
C PHE A 314 -5.00 -18.78 -9.44
N ALA A 315 -3.88 -18.05 -9.34
CA ALA A 315 -3.32 -17.66 -8.05
C ALA A 315 -4.18 -16.58 -7.39
N ASP A 316 -4.51 -16.79 -6.12
CA ASP A 316 -5.20 -15.79 -5.30
C ASP A 316 -4.37 -14.50 -5.22
N PRO A 317 -4.96 -13.30 -5.31
CA PRO A 317 -4.23 -12.03 -5.22
C PRO A 317 -3.37 -11.89 -3.97
N PHE A 318 -3.78 -12.48 -2.84
CA PHE A 318 -2.96 -12.48 -1.63
C PHE A 318 -1.71 -13.38 -1.76
N GLU A 319 -1.81 -14.50 -2.46
CA GLU A 319 -0.66 -15.33 -2.78
C GLU A 319 0.29 -14.63 -3.77
N VAL A 320 -0.27 -13.87 -4.72
CA VAL A 320 0.54 -12.99 -5.60
C VAL A 320 1.27 -11.91 -4.79
N TYR A 321 0.62 -11.32 -3.76
CA TYR A 321 1.28 -10.42 -2.84
C TYR A 321 2.45 -11.09 -2.10
N ARG A 322 2.25 -12.31 -1.58
CA ARG A 322 3.31 -13.08 -0.91
C ARG A 322 4.49 -13.34 -1.83
N ALA A 323 4.24 -13.66 -3.10
CA ALA A 323 5.27 -13.82 -4.11
C ALA A 323 5.98 -12.50 -4.45
N LEU A 324 5.24 -11.40 -4.57
CA LEU A 324 5.78 -10.07 -4.88
C LEU A 324 6.77 -9.58 -3.81
N ARG A 325 6.52 -9.87 -2.54
CA ARG A 325 7.45 -9.57 -1.43
C ARG A 325 8.84 -10.19 -1.62
N ILE A 326 8.93 -11.28 -2.37
CA ILE A 326 10.19 -12.00 -2.65
C ILE A 326 10.81 -11.49 -3.94
N VAL A 327 9.99 -11.35 -4.98
CA VAL A 327 10.48 -10.99 -6.33
C VAL A 327 10.91 -9.53 -6.41
N ASN A 328 10.16 -8.63 -5.77
CA ASN A 328 10.40 -7.18 -5.89
C ASN A 328 10.06 -6.44 -4.58
N PRO A 329 10.83 -6.65 -3.50
CA PRO A 329 10.63 -5.89 -2.26
C PRO A 329 10.86 -4.39 -2.47
N SER A 330 10.04 -3.54 -1.87
CA SER A 330 10.07 -2.09 -2.01
C SER A 330 9.65 -1.37 -0.71
N PRO A 331 9.90 -0.06 -0.58
CA PRO A 331 9.50 0.71 0.59
C PRO A 331 8.00 0.68 0.90
N TYR A 332 7.17 0.49 -0.11
CA TYR A 332 5.71 0.42 0.02
C TYR A 332 5.17 -0.89 -0.55
N MET A 333 5.33 -1.97 0.22
CA MET A 333 4.68 -3.24 -0.07
C MET A 333 3.24 -3.19 0.42
N THR A 334 2.30 -3.40 -0.48
CA THR A 334 0.89 -3.22 -0.15
C THR A 334 0.01 -4.31 -0.74
N TYR A 335 -0.83 -4.86 0.11
CA TYR A 335 -2.05 -5.55 -0.28
C TYR A 335 -3.23 -4.69 0.20
N LEU A 336 -4.06 -4.24 -0.71
CA LEU A 336 -5.23 -3.41 -0.41
C LEU A 336 -6.46 -4.00 -1.09
N GLN A 337 -7.34 -4.58 -0.31
CA GLN A 337 -8.68 -4.98 -0.73
C GLN A 337 -9.56 -3.73 -0.70
N ALA A 338 -9.90 -3.19 -1.85
CA ALA A 338 -10.77 -2.04 -2.01
C ALA A 338 -12.09 -2.43 -2.68
N ARG A 339 -13.03 -1.50 -2.74
CA ARG A 339 -14.25 -1.70 -3.51
C ARG A 339 -13.95 -1.77 -5.00
N GLY A 340 -14.45 -2.81 -5.64
CA GLY A 340 -14.28 -3.02 -7.08
C GLY A 340 -12.94 -3.59 -7.52
N CYS A 341 -11.90 -3.53 -6.68
CA CYS A 341 -10.59 -4.08 -7.03
C CYS A 341 -9.71 -4.41 -5.81
N ILE A 342 -8.69 -5.24 -6.08
CA ILE A 342 -7.59 -5.50 -5.16
C ILE A 342 -6.32 -4.90 -5.76
N LEU A 343 -5.58 -4.14 -4.97
CA LEU A 343 -4.27 -3.61 -5.34
C LEU A 343 -3.17 -4.44 -4.66
N VAL A 344 -2.28 -4.99 -5.48
CA VAL A 344 -1.07 -5.70 -5.03
C VAL A 344 0.12 -4.89 -5.52
N ALA A 345 0.77 -4.17 -4.62
CA ALA A 345 1.73 -3.15 -4.98
C ALA A 345 3.11 -3.34 -4.34
N SER A 346 4.11 -2.91 -5.08
CA SER A 346 5.51 -2.82 -4.68
C SER A 346 6.05 -1.46 -5.14
N SER A 347 5.52 -0.38 -4.54
CA SER A 347 5.87 0.97 -4.96
C SER A 347 7.20 1.43 -4.37
N PRO A 348 8.08 2.01 -5.17
CA PRO A 348 9.34 2.57 -4.70
C PRO A 348 9.21 4.03 -4.23
N GLU A 349 8.12 4.72 -4.56
CA GLU A 349 8.06 6.18 -4.54
C GLU A 349 6.93 6.72 -3.64
N ILE A 350 7.21 7.81 -2.94
CA ILE A 350 6.24 8.58 -2.18
C ILE A 350 5.51 9.52 -3.14
N LEU A 351 4.18 9.48 -3.17
CA LEU A 351 3.40 10.53 -3.80
C LEU A 351 3.43 11.78 -2.95
N THR A 352 3.02 11.68 -1.69
CA THR A 352 3.13 12.75 -0.69
C THR A 352 3.12 12.18 0.71
N ARG A 353 3.93 12.76 1.58
CA ARG A 353 3.92 12.49 3.03
C ARG A 353 3.78 13.80 3.78
N VAL A 354 2.87 13.83 4.75
CA VAL A 354 2.75 14.93 5.70
C VAL A 354 2.84 14.36 7.09
N LYS A 355 3.87 14.75 7.84
CA LYS A 355 4.04 14.32 9.23
C LYS A 355 4.31 15.54 10.11
N LYS A 356 3.48 15.77 11.11
CA LYS A 356 3.61 16.94 12.01
C LYS A 356 3.76 18.26 11.20
N ARG A 357 2.92 18.45 10.17
CA ARG A 357 2.90 19.59 9.24
C ARG A 357 4.09 19.72 8.29
N LYS A 358 5.09 18.86 8.37
CA LYS A 358 6.19 18.78 7.40
C LYS A 358 5.75 17.93 6.20
N ILE A 359 5.73 18.57 5.02
CA ILE A 359 5.49 17.90 3.74
C ILE A 359 6.81 17.31 3.25
N THR A 360 6.73 16.12 2.69
CA THR A 360 7.88 15.45 2.04
C THR A 360 7.43 14.90 0.70
N ASN A 361 8.14 15.27 -0.35
CA ASN A 361 8.08 14.67 -1.68
C ASN A 361 9.46 14.09 -2.02
N ARG A 362 9.50 12.95 -2.72
CA ARG A 362 10.75 12.26 -2.97
C ARG A 362 10.80 11.70 -4.38
N PRO A 363 11.14 12.54 -5.37
CA PRO A 363 11.27 12.14 -6.74
C PRO A 363 12.40 11.12 -6.92
N LEU A 364 12.13 10.10 -7.71
CA LEU A 364 13.08 9.07 -8.14
C LEU A 364 13.23 9.14 -9.65
N ALA A 365 14.46 9.14 -10.15
CA ALA A 365 14.76 9.00 -11.57
C ALA A 365 16.08 8.27 -11.77
N GLY A 366 16.34 7.88 -13.00
CA GLY A 366 17.53 7.13 -13.33
C GLY A 366 17.54 5.74 -12.69
N THR A 367 17.85 4.72 -13.47
CA THR A 367 17.86 3.35 -12.98
C THR A 367 19.08 2.61 -13.54
N VAL A 368 19.84 2.01 -12.66
CA VAL A 368 20.91 1.08 -13.04
C VAL A 368 20.79 -0.19 -12.20
N ARG A 369 21.14 -1.34 -12.79
CA ARG A 369 21.18 -2.62 -12.07
C ARG A 369 22.21 -2.59 -10.93
N ARG A 370 22.05 -3.46 -9.94
CA ARG A 370 23.06 -3.72 -8.90
C ARG A 370 24.25 -4.44 -9.52
N GLY A 371 25.43 -4.11 -9.04
CA GLY A 371 26.68 -4.83 -9.34
C GLY A 371 26.74 -6.19 -8.64
N LYS A 372 27.42 -7.14 -9.24
CA LYS A 372 27.66 -8.47 -8.63
C LYS A 372 28.69 -8.41 -7.49
N THR A 373 29.49 -7.36 -7.45
CA THR A 373 30.49 -7.10 -6.42
C THR A 373 30.37 -5.65 -5.93
N PRO A 374 30.84 -5.32 -4.70
CA PRO A 374 30.87 -3.94 -4.22
C PRO A 374 31.62 -2.96 -5.15
N LYS A 375 32.67 -3.45 -5.83
CA LYS A 375 33.43 -2.65 -6.79
C LYS A 375 32.63 -2.36 -8.06
N GLU A 376 31.92 -3.35 -8.61
CA GLU A 376 31.03 -3.18 -9.75
C GLU A 376 29.86 -2.26 -9.39
N ASP A 377 29.29 -2.42 -8.20
CA ASP A 377 28.20 -1.58 -7.69
C ASP A 377 28.62 -0.09 -7.64
N TYR A 378 29.82 0.18 -7.14
CA TYR A 378 30.37 1.54 -7.09
C TYR A 378 30.66 2.12 -8.49
N MET A 379 31.13 1.28 -9.44
CA MET A 379 31.34 1.72 -10.82
C MET A 379 30.01 2.09 -11.50
N LEU A 380 28.99 1.28 -11.32
CA LEU A 380 27.65 1.53 -11.87
C LEU A 380 26.99 2.78 -11.24
N GLU A 381 27.20 3.00 -9.94
CA GLU A 381 26.80 4.25 -9.28
C GLU A 381 27.45 5.48 -9.91
N LYS A 382 28.77 5.44 -10.11
CA LYS A 382 29.47 6.53 -10.78
C LYS A 382 28.97 6.76 -12.20
N GLN A 383 28.74 5.68 -12.94
CA GLN A 383 28.19 5.77 -14.29
C GLN A 383 26.82 6.47 -14.28
N LEU A 384 25.95 6.10 -13.35
CA LEU A 384 24.62 6.69 -13.21
C LEU A 384 24.69 8.19 -12.89
N LEU A 385 25.60 8.60 -11.98
CA LEU A 385 25.78 10.02 -11.62
C LEU A 385 26.51 10.86 -12.68
N HIS A 386 27.14 10.23 -13.67
CA HIS A 386 27.77 10.92 -14.79
C HIS A 386 26.94 10.86 -16.08
N ASP A 387 25.78 10.19 -16.03
CA ASP A 387 24.83 10.19 -17.14
C ASP A 387 24.05 11.52 -17.15
N GLU A 388 24.49 12.42 -18.04
CA GLU A 388 23.93 13.77 -18.14
C GLU A 388 22.41 13.77 -18.39
N LYS A 389 21.91 12.82 -19.19
CA LYS A 389 20.49 12.70 -19.52
C LYS A 389 19.69 12.33 -18.28
N GLN A 390 20.07 11.27 -17.56
CA GLN A 390 19.37 10.83 -16.36
C GLN A 390 19.46 11.86 -15.23
N CYS A 391 20.59 12.55 -15.11
CA CYS A 391 20.74 13.63 -14.14
C CYS A 391 19.85 14.85 -14.48
N ALA A 392 19.78 15.25 -15.75
CA ALA A 392 18.92 16.36 -16.19
C ALA A 392 17.42 16.05 -15.99
N GLU A 393 17.00 14.82 -16.31
CA GLU A 393 15.64 14.35 -16.02
C GLU A 393 15.35 14.42 -14.51
N HIS A 394 16.28 13.93 -13.68
CA HIS A 394 16.10 13.96 -12.23
C HIS A 394 15.97 15.38 -11.69
N ILE A 395 16.78 16.33 -12.16
CA ILE A 395 16.70 17.76 -11.76
C ILE A 395 15.34 18.34 -12.12
N MET A 396 14.82 18.04 -13.32
CA MET A 396 13.49 18.47 -13.75
C MET A 396 12.40 17.93 -12.80
N LEU A 397 12.48 16.65 -12.40
CA LEU A 397 11.53 16.05 -11.45
C LEU A 397 11.64 16.65 -10.04
N VAL A 398 12.85 17.03 -9.60
CA VAL A 398 13.05 17.77 -8.35
C VAL A 398 12.37 19.15 -8.41
N ASP A 399 12.47 19.87 -9.54
CA ASP A 399 11.82 21.16 -9.72
C ASP A 399 10.29 21.03 -9.74
N LEU A 400 9.74 19.99 -10.37
CA LEU A 400 8.30 19.69 -10.28
C LEU A 400 7.87 19.43 -8.84
N GLY A 401 8.65 18.63 -8.08
CA GLY A 401 8.40 18.38 -6.66
C GLY A 401 8.47 19.65 -5.82
N ARG A 402 9.46 20.52 -6.08
CA ARG A 402 9.54 21.85 -5.43
C ARG A 402 8.33 22.73 -5.71
N ASN A 403 7.87 22.75 -6.95
CA ASN A 403 6.67 23.48 -7.34
C ASN A 403 5.42 22.94 -6.62
N ASP A 404 5.23 21.63 -6.59
CA ASP A 404 4.06 21.00 -5.94
C ASP A 404 4.06 21.26 -4.42
N VAL A 405 5.20 21.08 -3.75
CA VAL A 405 5.37 21.37 -2.33
C VAL A 405 5.20 22.87 -2.06
N GLY A 406 5.74 23.72 -2.95
CA GLY A 406 5.70 25.18 -2.81
C GLY A 406 4.30 25.78 -2.83
N LYS A 407 3.35 25.18 -3.57
CA LYS A 407 1.95 25.62 -3.64
C LYS A 407 1.24 25.64 -2.28
N VAL A 408 1.67 24.80 -1.35
CA VAL A 408 1.00 24.58 -0.06
C VAL A 408 1.91 24.83 1.15
N SER A 409 3.15 25.27 0.92
CA SER A 409 4.15 25.51 1.96
C SER A 409 4.29 26.97 2.33
N LYS A 410 4.73 27.23 3.56
CA LYS A 410 5.11 28.56 4.02
C LYS A 410 6.24 29.12 3.15
N PRO A 411 6.21 30.41 2.80
CA PRO A 411 7.29 31.04 2.06
C PRO A 411 8.65 30.81 2.72
N GLY A 412 9.64 30.41 1.92
CA GLY A 412 11.00 30.16 2.39
C GLY A 412 11.22 28.81 3.12
N SER A 413 10.17 27.99 3.32
CA SER A 413 10.30 26.69 3.99
C SER A 413 10.62 25.53 3.03
N VAL A 414 10.50 25.75 1.71
CA VAL A 414 10.78 24.70 0.72
C VAL A 414 12.29 24.50 0.63
N ASN A 415 12.72 23.27 0.89
CA ASN A 415 14.12 22.88 0.90
C ASN A 415 14.36 21.55 0.19
N VAL A 416 15.52 21.41 -0.46
CA VAL A 416 16.02 20.14 -0.98
C VAL A 416 17.04 19.60 0.01
N GLU A 417 16.61 18.70 0.91
CA GLU A 417 17.44 18.18 1.99
C GLU A 417 18.52 17.21 1.48
N LYS A 418 18.17 16.42 0.48
CA LYS A 418 19.09 15.47 -0.18
C LYS A 418 18.93 15.64 -1.68
N LEU A 419 20.01 15.97 -2.36
CA LEU A 419 20.03 16.13 -3.81
C LEU A 419 20.86 15.01 -4.42
N MET A 420 20.29 14.29 -5.41
CA MET A 420 20.96 13.26 -6.20
C MET A 420 21.64 12.16 -5.36
N ASN A 421 20.98 11.72 -4.29
CA ASN A 421 21.45 10.62 -3.47
C ASN A 421 21.17 9.28 -4.16
N ILE A 422 22.10 8.34 -4.07
CA ILE A 422 21.91 6.99 -4.63
C ILE A 422 21.23 6.09 -3.62
N GLU A 423 20.06 5.59 -3.98
CA GLU A 423 19.34 4.57 -3.22
C GLU A 423 19.50 3.20 -3.85
N ARG A 424 19.88 2.26 -3.01
CA ARG A 424 20.14 0.88 -3.40
C ARG A 424 19.00 -0.02 -2.95
N TYR A 425 18.38 -0.65 -3.93
CA TYR A 425 17.37 -1.70 -3.72
C TYR A 425 17.98 -3.08 -4.02
N SER A 426 17.17 -4.13 -3.94
CA SER A 426 17.64 -5.51 -4.14
C SER A 426 18.29 -5.75 -5.52
N HIS A 427 17.71 -5.16 -6.57
CA HIS A 427 18.12 -5.43 -7.96
C HIS A 427 18.57 -4.19 -8.74
N VAL A 428 18.23 -3.00 -8.26
CA VAL A 428 18.50 -1.73 -8.94
C VAL A 428 18.98 -0.65 -7.96
N MET A 429 19.61 0.38 -8.53
CA MET A 429 19.90 1.66 -7.87
C MET A 429 19.17 2.77 -8.60
N HIS A 430 18.71 3.76 -7.84
CA HIS A 430 18.06 4.96 -8.38
C HIS A 430 18.72 6.24 -7.84
N ILE A 431 18.63 7.31 -8.62
CA ILE A 431 18.90 8.66 -8.11
C ILE A 431 17.64 9.12 -7.38
N SER A 432 17.79 9.59 -6.16
CA SER A 432 16.70 10.16 -5.36
C SER A 432 17.06 11.53 -4.82
N SER A 433 16.04 12.37 -4.64
CA SER A 433 16.15 13.62 -3.90
C SER A 433 15.00 13.76 -2.92
N THR A 434 15.18 14.54 -1.86
CA THR A 434 14.13 14.79 -0.88
C THR A 434 13.80 16.27 -0.85
N VAL A 435 12.58 16.59 -1.25
CA VAL A 435 12.02 17.94 -1.18
C VAL A 435 11.10 18.03 0.02
N THR A 436 11.29 19.03 0.87
CA THR A 436 10.45 19.25 2.05
C THR A 436 9.92 20.66 2.10
N GLY A 437 8.82 20.85 2.85
CA GLY A 437 8.24 22.16 3.12
C GLY A 437 7.38 22.11 4.38
N GLU A 438 7.14 23.25 4.99
CA GLU A 438 6.21 23.38 6.12
C GLU A 438 4.84 23.83 5.60
N LEU A 439 3.80 23.03 5.90
CA LEU A 439 2.43 23.30 5.46
C LEU A 439 1.91 24.63 6.01
N LEU A 440 1.27 25.45 5.18
CA LEU A 440 0.59 26.68 5.58
C LEU A 440 -0.43 26.44 6.69
N ASP A 441 -0.54 27.34 7.67
CA ASP A 441 -1.30 27.10 8.91
C ASP A 441 -2.79 26.81 8.68
N HIS A 442 -3.38 27.38 7.63
CA HIS A 442 -4.79 27.17 7.25
C HIS A 442 -5.01 25.97 6.33
N LEU A 443 -3.95 25.29 5.87
CA LEU A 443 -4.02 24.11 5.01
C LEU A 443 -3.85 22.81 5.80
N THR A 444 -4.29 21.72 5.21
CA THR A 444 -4.24 20.36 5.75
C THR A 444 -3.46 19.42 4.83
N GLY A 445 -3.22 18.19 5.27
CA GLY A 445 -2.63 17.14 4.43
C GLY A 445 -3.42 16.88 3.14
N TRP A 446 -4.74 17.10 3.15
CA TRP A 446 -5.60 16.97 1.96
C TRP A 446 -5.22 17.98 0.88
N ASP A 447 -4.86 19.20 1.26
CA ASP A 447 -4.41 20.24 0.32
C ASP A 447 -3.03 19.89 -0.26
N ALA A 448 -2.15 19.27 0.55
CA ALA A 448 -0.86 18.76 0.07
C ALA A 448 -1.05 17.60 -0.93
N LEU A 449 -1.98 16.67 -0.68
CA LEU A 449 -2.32 15.61 -1.60
C LEU A 449 -2.84 16.14 -2.94
N ARG A 450 -3.74 17.11 -2.91
CA ARG A 450 -4.29 17.76 -4.13
C ARG A 450 -3.20 18.44 -4.95
N ALA A 451 -2.25 19.11 -4.30
CA ALA A 451 -1.13 19.77 -4.98
C ALA A 451 -0.16 18.77 -5.63
N ALA A 452 -0.01 17.59 -5.02
CA ALA A 452 0.89 16.53 -5.50
C ALA A 452 0.28 15.69 -6.64
N LEU A 453 -1.05 15.50 -6.68
CA LEU A 453 -1.72 14.64 -7.66
C LEU A 453 -1.86 15.30 -9.05
N PRO A 454 -1.54 14.53 -10.13
CA PRO A 454 -0.60 13.43 -10.16
C PRO A 454 0.85 13.93 -10.10
N VAL A 455 1.77 13.07 -9.70
CA VAL A 455 3.20 13.43 -9.63
C VAL A 455 3.79 13.59 -11.04
N GLY A 456 4.75 14.50 -11.19
CA GLY A 456 5.44 14.74 -12.46
C GLY A 456 6.14 13.50 -13.04
N THR A 457 6.63 12.60 -12.18
CA THR A 457 7.29 11.33 -12.57
C THR A 457 6.39 10.39 -13.37
N VAL A 458 5.08 10.60 -13.37
CA VAL A 458 4.09 9.77 -14.09
C VAL A 458 3.19 10.54 -15.05
N SER A 459 3.36 11.86 -15.12
CA SER A 459 2.61 12.73 -16.04
C SER A 459 3.53 13.39 -17.06
N GLY A 460 4.30 14.36 -16.66
CA GLY A 460 5.23 15.08 -17.50
C GLY A 460 5.36 16.55 -17.13
N ALA A 461 6.03 17.33 -17.97
CA ALA A 461 6.33 18.73 -17.77
C ALA A 461 6.11 19.56 -19.05
N PRO A 462 5.35 20.67 -19.02
CA PRO A 462 4.47 21.15 -17.93
C PRO A 462 3.31 20.19 -17.62
N LYS A 463 3.01 20.03 -16.34
CA LYS A 463 2.12 18.96 -15.83
C LYS A 463 0.74 18.92 -16.50
N VAL A 464 0.02 20.05 -16.54
CA VAL A 464 -1.36 20.09 -17.09
C VAL A 464 -1.37 19.78 -18.58
N LYS A 465 -0.43 20.35 -19.35
CA LYS A 465 -0.36 20.10 -20.80
C LYS A 465 0.00 18.64 -21.10
N ALA A 466 0.92 18.06 -20.34
CA ALA A 466 1.24 16.63 -20.48
C ALA A 466 0.02 15.76 -20.20
N MET A 467 -0.82 16.10 -19.21
CA MET A 467 -2.05 15.35 -18.90
C MET A 467 -3.12 15.50 -20.01
N GLU A 468 -3.28 16.67 -20.62
CA GLU A 468 -4.15 16.84 -21.79
C GLU A 468 -3.73 15.88 -22.92
N LEU A 469 -2.42 15.81 -23.21
CA LEU A 469 -1.88 14.90 -24.23
C LEU A 469 -1.97 13.41 -23.84
N ILE A 470 -1.86 13.08 -22.56
CA ILE A 470 -2.10 11.71 -22.08
C ILE A 470 -3.54 11.30 -22.37
N ASP A 471 -4.51 12.18 -22.16
CA ASP A 471 -5.92 11.90 -22.47
C ASP A 471 -6.16 11.69 -23.97
N ASP A 472 -5.40 12.39 -24.82
CA ASP A 472 -5.51 12.26 -26.28
C ASP A 472 -4.82 10.99 -26.82
N LEU A 473 -3.71 10.56 -26.18
CA LEU A 473 -2.84 9.49 -26.69
C LEU A 473 -3.11 8.11 -26.07
N GLU A 474 -3.63 8.07 -24.84
CA GLU A 474 -3.97 6.80 -24.18
C GLU A 474 -5.45 6.42 -24.44
N VAL A 475 -5.70 5.15 -24.75
CA VAL A 475 -7.03 4.68 -25.21
C VAL A 475 -8.02 4.46 -24.07
N THR A 476 -7.54 4.30 -22.82
CA THR A 476 -8.39 4.03 -21.64
C THR A 476 -7.93 4.83 -20.44
N ARG A 477 -8.84 5.09 -19.50
CA ARG A 477 -8.50 5.70 -18.21
C ARG A 477 -7.45 4.87 -17.47
N ARG A 478 -6.51 5.57 -16.82
CA ARG A 478 -5.45 4.95 -16.03
C ARG A 478 -5.97 4.28 -14.75
N GLY A 479 -7.03 4.83 -14.15
CA GLY A 479 -7.57 4.36 -12.89
C GLY A 479 -6.52 4.40 -11.77
N PRO A 480 -6.30 3.31 -10.99
CA PRO A 480 -5.35 3.29 -9.88
C PRO A 480 -3.90 3.58 -10.30
N TYR A 481 -3.47 3.16 -11.50
CA TYR A 481 -2.10 3.42 -11.97
C TYR A 481 -1.81 4.93 -12.05
N SER A 482 -0.64 5.36 -11.60
CA SER A 482 -0.24 6.78 -11.49
C SER A 482 -1.05 7.62 -10.49
N GLY A 483 -1.97 7.01 -9.77
CA GLY A 483 -2.62 7.59 -8.61
C GLY A 483 -1.82 7.34 -7.32
N GLY A 484 -2.50 7.29 -6.18
CA GLY A 484 -1.87 7.05 -4.89
C GLY A 484 -2.65 6.08 -4.01
N PHE A 485 -1.98 5.41 -3.10
CA PHE A 485 -2.59 4.60 -2.06
C PHE A 485 -1.86 4.76 -0.74
N GLY A 486 -2.55 4.62 0.37
CA GLY A 486 -1.93 4.76 1.68
C GLY A 486 -2.91 5.10 2.79
N GLY A 487 -2.40 5.74 3.84
CA GLY A 487 -3.16 6.07 5.04
C GLY A 487 -3.10 7.54 5.42
N ILE A 488 -4.22 8.01 5.98
CA ILE A 488 -4.38 9.35 6.57
C ILE A 488 -4.86 9.13 8.00
N SER A 489 -3.99 9.41 8.96
CA SER A 489 -4.26 9.14 10.37
C SER A 489 -5.33 10.07 10.94
N PHE A 490 -5.91 9.70 12.07
CA PHE A 490 -6.84 10.56 12.81
C PHE A 490 -6.23 11.93 13.18
N SER A 491 -4.92 11.99 13.38
CA SER A 491 -4.20 13.26 13.63
C SER A 491 -4.02 14.14 12.40
N GLY A 492 -4.37 13.66 11.21
CA GLY A 492 -4.15 14.35 9.94
C GLY A 492 -2.77 14.11 9.32
N ASP A 493 -1.89 13.34 9.96
CA ASP A 493 -0.66 12.87 9.33
C ASP A 493 -1.00 11.92 8.18
N MET A 494 -0.27 12.02 7.07
CA MET A 494 -0.57 11.33 5.83
C MET A 494 0.69 10.68 5.26
N ASP A 495 0.55 9.45 4.76
CA ASP A 495 1.60 8.76 4.00
C ASP A 495 0.97 8.04 2.80
N ILE A 496 1.13 8.62 1.62
CA ILE A 496 0.55 8.12 0.36
C ILE A 496 1.68 7.77 -0.60
N ALA A 497 1.75 6.52 -0.97
CA ALA A 497 2.65 6.01 -2.00
C ALA A 497 2.08 6.27 -3.39
N LEU A 498 2.95 6.47 -4.36
CA LEU A 498 2.58 6.54 -5.77
C LEU A 498 2.22 5.14 -6.28
N ALA A 499 1.10 4.98 -6.96
CA ALA A 499 0.64 3.69 -7.46
C ALA A 499 1.41 3.27 -8.73
N LEU A 500 2.68 2.96 -8.53
CA LEU A 500 3.59 2.33 -9.48
C LEU A 500 3.84 0.88 -9.09
N ARG A 501 4.29 0.07 -10.06
CA ARG A 501 4.57 -1.36 -9.82
C ARG A 501 3.42 -2.04 -9.07
N THR A 502 2.20 -1.77 -9.54
CA THR A 502 0.93 -2.19 -8.93
C THR A 502 0.18 -3.10 -9.88
N ILE A 503 -0.22 -4.27 -9.38
CA ILE A 503 -1.13 -5.19 -10.06
C ILE A 503 -2.53 -4.87 -9.55
N VAL A 504 -3.47 -4.66 -10.48
CA VAL A 504 -4.87 -4.41 -10.17
C VAL A 504 -5.69 -5.64 -10.55
N PHE A 505 -6.41 -6.21 -9.58
CA PHE A 505 -7.33 -7.31 -9.81
C PHE A 505 -8.77 -6.78 -9.67
N PRO A 506 -9.49 -6.54 -10.77
CA PRO A 506 -10.91 -6.18 -10.69
C PRO A 506 -11.71 -7.32 -10.06
N THR A 507 -12.52 -7.01 -9.06
CA THR A 507 -13.33 -8.02 -8.36
C THR A 507 -14.67 -8.27 -9.04
N GLY A 508 -15.14 -7.32 -9.84
CA GLY A 508 -16.48 -7.36 -10.45
C GLY A 508 -17.62 -7.14 -9.47
N ILE A 509 -17.30 -6.82 -8.22
CA ILE A 509 -18.28 -6.47 -7.18
C ILE A 509 -18.67 -5.01 -7.38
N ARG A 510 -19.98 -4.73 -7.26
CA ARG A 510 -20.45 -3.35 -7.32
C ARG A 510 -19.85 -2.53 -6.17
N HIS A 511 -19.26 -1.41 -6.50
CA HIS A 511 -18.60 -0.53 -5.53
C HIS A 511 -19.59 0.39 -4.78
N ASP A 512 -20.82 0.47 -5.26
CA ASP A 512 -21.87 1.37 -4.75
C ASP A 512 -22.85 0.69 -3.79
N THR A 513 -22.65 -0.58 -3.43
CA THR A 513 -23.55 -1.34 -2.54
C THR A 513 -22.85 -1.79 -1.26
N MET A 514 -23.63 -1.91 -0.17
CA MET A 514 -23.16 -2.56 1.06
C MET A 514 -22.75 -4.01 0.76
N TYR A 515 -21.67 -4.48 1.37
CA TYR A 515 -21.27 -5.88 1.25
C TYR A 515 -22.02 -6.78 2.23
N SER A 516 -22.11 -8.05 1.86
CA SER A 516 -22.69 -9.10 2.71
C SER A 516 -21.63 -10.17 2.97
N TYR A 517 -21.52 -10.61 4.23
CA TYR A 517 -20.56 -11.65 4.64
C TYR A 517 -21.02 -13.09 4.31
N LYS A 518 -22.19 -13.27 3.71
CA LYS A 518 -22.84 -14.60 3.60
C LYS A 518 -22.38 -15.45 2.42
N ASP A 519 -21.74 -14.87 1.40
CA ASP A 519 -21.31 -15.61 0.21
C ASP A 519 -19.83 -15.42 -0.03
N ALA A 520 -19.02 -16.37 0.46
CA ALA A 520 -17.63 -16.49 0.07
C ALA A 520 -17.58 -16.76 -1.45
N ASN A 521 -17.22 -15.75 -2.20
CA ASN A 521 -17.04 -15.86 -3.65
C ASN A 521 -15.77 -16.69 -3.90
N ASN A 522 -15.91 -18.01 -4.03
CA ASN A 522 -14.82 -18.93 -4.36
C ASN A 522 -14.39 -18.71 -5.82
N ARG A 523 -13.82 -17.54 -6.08
CA ARG A 523 -13.33 -17.18 -7.40
C ARG A 523 -12.08 -17.99 -7.69
N ARG A 524 -12.13 -18.82 -8.73
CA ARG A 524 -11.02 -19.68 -9.15
C ARG A 524 -10.17 -19.07 -10.27
N ASP A 525 -10.64 -17.98 -10.90
CA ASP A 525 -9.98 -17.36 -12.04
C ASP A 525 -9.95 -15.83 -11.83
N TRP A 526 -8.77 -15.24 -11.96
CA TRP A 526 -8.52 -13.82 -11.77
C TRP A 526 -7.95 -13.19 -13.06
N VAL A 527 -8.33 -11.95 -13.31
CA VAL A 527 -7.69 -11.12 -14.33
C VAL A 527 -6.80 -10.12 -13.62
N ALA A 528 -5.50 -10.21 -13.86
CA ALA A 528 -4.51 -9.28 -13.37
C ALA A 528 -4.25 -8.20 -14.42
N HIS A 529 -4.41 -6.94 -14.07
CA HIS A 529 -4.05 -5.79 -14.88
C HIS A 529 -2.69 -5.25 -14.44
N LEU A 530 -1.74 -5.24 -15.36
CA LEU A 530 -0.37 -4.79 -15.18
C LEU A 530 -0.19 -3.53 -16.03
N GLN A 531 -0.09 -2.35 -15.43
CA GLN A 531 0.10 -1.10 -16.17
C GLN A 531 1.50 -0.55 -15.96
N ALA A 532 2.14 -0.13 -17.03
CA ALA A 532 3.46 0.45 -17.02
C ALA A 532 3.59 1.54 -18.07
N GLY A 533 4.42 2.52 -17.82
CA GLY A 533 4.70 3.63 -18.72
C GLY A 533 6.19 3.93 -18.83
N ALA A 534 6.54 4.61 -19.90
CA ALA A 534 7.87 5.12 -20.18
C ALA A 534 7.85 6.65 -20.33
N GLY A 535 8.95 7.28 -19.94
CA GLY A 535 9.13 8.73 -20.04
C GLY A 535 9.68 9.11 -21.41
N ILE A 536 8.89 9.83 -22.18
CA ILE A 536 9.21 10.23 -23.54
C ILE A 536 9.87 11.61 -23.53
N VAL A 537 11.02 11.72 -24.14
CA VAL A 537 11.79 12.95 -24.39
C VAL A 537 12.15 13.08 -25.88
N ALA A 538 12.73 14.18 -26.29
CA ALA A 538 13.00 14.47 -27.71
C ALA A 538 13.84 13.38 -28.43
N ASP A 539 14.77 12.77 -27.73
CA ASP A 539 15.68 11.73 -28.27
C ASP A 539 15.18 10.28 -28.03
N SER A 540 14.01 10.09 -27.42
CA SER A 540 13.43 8.75 -27.20
C SER A 540 13.24 7.95 -28.48
N ASP A 541 13.61 6.66 -28.45
CA ASP A 541 13.28 5.69 -29.51
C ASP A 541 11.97 4.97 -29.21
N PRO A 542 10.98 4.97 -30.10
CA PRO A 542 9.68 4.35 -29.83
C PRO A 542 9.76 2.86 -29.48
N GLY A 543 10.72 2.13 -30.05
CA GLY A 543 10.91 0.71 -29.78
C GLY A 543 11.52 0.46 -28.41
N ASP A 544 12.44 1.33 -27.98
CA ASP A 544 13.06 1.24 -26.65
C ASP A 544 12.05 1.57 -25.56
N GLU A 545 11.24 2.62 -25.73
CA GLU A 545 10.20 3.01 -24.77
C GLU A 545 9.12 1.93 -24.64
N GLN A 546 8.73 1.28 -25.73
CA GLN A 546 7.83 0.13 -25.68
C GLN A 546 8.45 -1.01 -24.88
N ARG A 547 9.71 -1.37 -25.16
CA ARG A 547 10.42 -2.43 -24.43
C ARG A 547 10.55 -2.11 -22.93
N GLU A 548 10.70 -0.83 -22.60
CA GLU A 548 10.72 -0.40 -21.20
C GLU A 548 9.39 -0.67 -20.49
N CYS A 549 8.25 -0.33 -21.11
CA CYS A 549 6.93 -0.65 -20.58
C CYS A 549 6.73 -2.15 -20.40
N GLU A 550 7.08 -2.95 -21.40
CA GLU A 550 6.98 -4.41 -21.36
C GLU A 550 7.85 -5.00 -20.24
N ASN A 551 9.09 -4.52 -20.07
CA ASN A 551 9.99 -4.97 -19.02
C ASN A 551 9.47 -4.63 -17.63
N LYS A 552 8.90 -3.44 -17.44
CA LYS A 552 8.28 -3.03 -16.16
C LYS A 552 7.07 -3.90 -15.83
N ALA A 553 6.21 -4.19 -16.79
CA ALA A 553 5.07 -5.08 -16.62
C ALA A 553 5.51 -6.55 -16.39
N ALA A 554 6.54 -7.00 -17.10
CA ALA A 554 7.11 -8.33 -16.95
C ALA A 554 7.67 -8.59 -15.54
N ALA A 555 8.25 -7.56 -14.91
CA ALA A 555 8.73 -7.67 -13.53
C ALA A 555 7.61 -8.00 -12.54
N LEU A 556 6.40 -7.45 -12.76
CA LEU A 556 5.22 -7.77 -11.97
C LEU A 556 4.66 -9.17 -12.32
N ALA A 557 4.65 -9.53 -13.61
CA ALA A 557 4.18 -10.84 -14.06
C ALA A 557 4.96 -12.00 -13.43
N ARG A 558 6.26 -11.80 -13.11
CA ARG A 558 7.07 -12.81 -12.39
C ARG A 558 6.52 -13.15 -11.01
N ALA A 559 5.88 -12.20 -10.32
CA ALA A 559 5.25 -12.48 -9.04
C ALA A 559 4.03 -13.41 -9.22
N ILE A 560 3.28 -13.24 -10.32
CA ILE A 560 2.17 -14.13 -10.66
C ILE A 560 2.71 -15.53 -10.99
N ASP A 561 3.79 -15.63 -11.80
CA ASP A 561 4.44 -16.91 -12.13
C ASP A 561 4.90 -17.66 -10.87
N LEU A 562 5.53 -16.93 -9.95
CA LEU A 562 5.97 -17.51 -8.69
C LEU A 562 4.79 -17.98 -7.84
N ALA A 563 3.71 -17.20 -7.76
CA ALA A 563 2.52 -17.57 -7.02
C ALA A 563 1.84 -18.81 -7.63
N GLU A 564 1.68 -18.86 -8.94
CA GLU A 564 1.12 -20.03 -9.64
C GLU A 564 1.96 -21.29 -9.42
N SER A 565 3.29 -21.16 -9.52
CA SER A 565 4.18 -22.32 -9.33
C SER A 565 4.26 -22.81 -7.89
N SER A 566 3.94 -21.96 -6.92
CA SER A 566 4.10 -22.23 -5.50
C SER A 566 2.80 -22.63 -4.80
N PHE A 567 1.66 -22.14 -5.26
CA PHE A 567 0.40 -22.21 -4.52
C PHE A 567 -0.77 -22.79 -5.32
N VAL A 568 -0.66 -22.87 -6.65
CA VAL A 568 -1.71 -23.49 -7.47
C VAL A 568 -1.35 -24.95 -7.73
N ASP A 569 -2.20 -25.85 -7.27
CA ASP A 569 -2.05 -27.28 -7.58
C ASP A 569 -2.22 -27.49 -9.10
N LYS A 570 -1.30 -28.26 -9.68
CA LYS A 570 -1.29 -28.60 -11.11
C LYS A 570 -2.26 -29.73 -11.39
#